data_0534de4288e9939b3ae96865fca4f61b
#
_entry.id   0534de4288e9939b3ae96865fca4f61b
#
_cell.length_a   1.000
_cell.length_b   1.000
_cell.length_c   1.000
_cell.angle_alpha   90.00
_cell.angle_beta   90.00
_cell.angle_gamma   90.00
#
_symmetry.space_group_name_H-M   'P 1'
#
loop_
_entity.id
_entity.type
_entity.pdbx_description
1 polymer ?
#
loop_
_entity_poly.entity_id
_entity_poly.type
_entity_poly.pdbx_seq_one_letter_code
_entity_poly.pdbx_strand_id
1 'polypeptide(L)'
;MAMRAMLLAMLLSLAPWAAAAEGVPKQVHLVSEEWLDYTNADGTGVAWDVLRKVFEPAGVKVVIQSAPYSRAIGLVKRGEADAWVGSYKEENDDNLYPRWHFDMDHIYALGLASKPVPTLESVGKYRLAWVRGYDYGSYLPNVHEFREVQRREGILPMLEHDRVDFYIDALTEVDYVLGQASQPERFRRTHVAELPLYLAFARNDQAKALCDLFDKRMAELVRSGELKAIFQRWQQPYPFTPDSKPH
;
A
#
# COMPACT_ATOMS: atom_id res chain seq x y z
N MET A 1 -84.62 22.32 5.09
CA MET A 1 -83.38 23.05 4.92
C MET A 1 -82.22 22.05 5.24
N ALA A 2 -81.60 21.51 4.20
CA ALA A 2 -80.58 20.49 4.36
C ALA A 2 -79.20 21.11 4.18
N MET A 3 -78.38 21.00 5.20
CA MET A 3 -76.98 21.49 5.20
C MET A 3 -76.08 20.33 4.84
N ARG A 4 -75.51 20.38 3.63
CA ARG A 4 -74.50 19.39 3.13
C ARG A 4 -73.15 19.73 3.71
N ALA A 5 -72.61 18.84 4.55
CA ALA A 5 -71.23 18.89 4.99
C ALA A 5 -70.32 18.25 3.92
N MET A 6 -69.39 19.01 3.40
CA MET A 6 -68.39 18.60 2.39
C MET A 6 -67.13 18.19 3.16
N LEU A 7 -66.86 16.84 3.22
CA LEU A 7 -65.66 16.28 3.75
C LEU A 7 -64.54 16.34 2.66
N LEU A 8 -63.56 17.20 2.89
CA LEU A 8 -62.33 17.27 2.05
C LEU A 8 -61.33 16.21 2.57
N ALA A 9 -61.20 15.09 1.85
CA ALA A 9 -60.22 14.08 2.13
C ALA A 9 -58.84 14.56 1.56
N MET A 10 -57.93 14.93 2.46
CA MET A 10 -56.55 15.29 2.15
C MET A 10 -55.74 13.99 1.98
N LEU A 11 -55.52 13.57 0.77
CA LEU A 11 -54.63 12.48 0.39
C LEU A 11 -53.17 12.97 0.60
N LEU A 12 -52.53 12.60 1.70
CA LEU A 12 -51.06 12.69 1.88
C LEU A 12 -50.45 11.62 0.99
N SER A 13 -49.89 12.01 -0.16
CA SER A 13 -49.02 11.19 -0.97
C SER A 13 -47.69 11.00 -0.25
N LEU A 14 -47.48 9.87 0.42
CA LEU A 14 -46.19 9.35 0.82
C LEU A 14 -45.41 8.99 -0.45
N ALA A 15 -44.61 9.96 -0.94
CA ALA A 15 -43.58 9.62 -1.93
C ALA A 15 -42.55 8.71 -1.23
N PRO A 16 -42.28 7.49 -1.75
CA PRO A 16 -41.16 6.71 -1.24
C PRO A 16 -39.89 7.48 -1.51
N TRP A 17 -39.18 7.87 -0.46
CA TRP A 17 -37.80 8.30 -0.55
C TRP A 17 -37.00 7.12 -1.06
N ALA A 18 -36.82 7.01 -2.37
CA ALA A 18 -35.87 6.11 -2.96
C ALA A 18 -34.50 6.52 -2.42
N ALA A 19 -34.01 5.84 -1.38
CA ALA A 19 -32.61 5.84 -1.06
C ALA A 19 -31.91 5.38 -2.35
N ALA A 20 -31.28 6.32 -3.04
CA ALA A 20 -30.37 5.99 -4.13
C ALA A 20 -29.34 5.06 -3.52
N ALA A 21 -29.32 3.80 -3.97
CA ALA A 21 -28.19 2.93 -3.73
C ALA A 21 -26.99 3.68 -4.31
N GLU A 22 -26.10 4.19 -3.43
CA GLU A 22 -24.90 4.87 -3.86
C GLU A 22 -24.11 3.85 -4.68
N GLY A 23 -24.09 4.05 -6.00
CA GLY A 23 -23.38 3.20 -6.93
C GLY A 23 -21.89 3.33 -6.67
N VAL A 24 -21.12 2.32 -7.04
CA VAL A 24 -19.65 2.36 -6.99
C VAL A 24 -19.16 3.67 -7.63
N PRO A 25 -18.25 4.41 -6.99
CA PRO A 25 -17.69 5.65 -7.53
C PRO A 25 -17.11 5.46 -8.93
N LYS A 26 -17.20 6.47 -9.80
CA LYS A 26 -16.67 6.40 -11.18
C LYS A 26 -15.16 6.58 -11.27
N GLN A 27 -14.53 6.98 -10.19
CA GLN A 27 -13.08 7.12 -10.09
C GLN A 27 -12.60 6.77 -8.69
N VAL A 28 -11.32 6.38 -8.62
CA VAL A 28 -10.56 6.19 -7.38
C VAL A 28 -9.32 7.08 -7.45
N HIS A 29 -9.11 7.94 -6.45
CA HIS A 29 -7.93 8.77 -6.32
C HIS A 29 -6.92 8.06 -5.40
N LEU A 30 -5.86 7.55 -6.01
CA LEU A 30 -4.77 6.83 -5.35
C LEU A 30 -3.54 7.72 -5.23
N VAL A 31 -2.94 7.77 -4.05
CA VAL A 31 -1.70 8.50 -3.81
C VAL A 31 -0.61 7.54 -3.36
N SER A 32 0.61 7.73 -3.86
CA SER A 32 1.77 6.91 -3.53
C SER A 32 3.04 7.75 -3.44
N GLU A 33 4.02 7.28 -2.71
CA GLU A 33 5.41 7.68 -2.94
C GLU A 33 5.86 7.15 -4.31
N GLU A 34 6.84 7.80 -4.91
CA GLU A 34 7.44 7.33 -6.15
C GLU A 34 8.51 6.27 -5.84
N TRP A 35 8.21 5.02 -6.19
CA TRP A 35 9.14 3.91 -6.18
C TRP A 35 9.40 3.46 -7.62
N LEU A 36 10.69 3.39 -7.99
CA LEU A 36 11.12 3.09 -9.36
C LEU A 36 10.54 1.75 -9.84
N ASP A 37 9.98 1.73 -11.06
CA ASP A 37 9.33 0.58 -11.70
C ASP A 37 8.10 0.01 -10.95
N TYR A 38 7.75 0.64 -9.83
CA TYR A 38 6.63 0.23 -8.99
C TYR A 38 5.47 1.22 -9.04
N THR A 39 5.71 2.47 -8.66
CA THR A 39 4.72 3.57 -8.66
C THR A 39 5.33 4.84 -9.23
N ASN A 40 5.87 4.77 -10.45
CA ASN A 40 6.46 5.92 -11.13
C ASN A 40 5.47 7.10 -11.21
N ALA A 41 5.97 8.32 -11.13
CA ALA A 41 5.17 9.55 -11.16
C ALA A 41 4.40 9.74 -12.49
N ASP A 42 4.89 9.15 -13.59
CA ASP A 42 4.23 9.15 -14.90
C ASP A 42 3.06 8.15 -14.98
N GLY A 43 2.83 7.40 -13.92
CA GLY A 43 1.77 6.39 -13.82
C GLY A 43 2.13 5.03 -14.40
N THR A 44 3.39 4.78 -14.75
CA THR A 44 3.89 3.44 -15.08
C THR A 44 4.33 2.71 -13.81
N GLY A 45 4.43 1.38 -13.86
CA GLY A 45 4.89 0.57 -12.74
C GLY A 45 3.96 -0.59 -12.42
N VAL A 46 4.51 -1.62 -11.77
CA VAL A 46 3.78 -2.87 -11.50
C VAL A 46 2.54 -2.64 -10.64
N ALA A 47 2.64 -1.82 -9.58
CA ALA A 47 1.52 -1.53 -8.71
C ALA A 47 0.39 -0.79 -9.45
N TRP A 48 0.73 0.22 -10.26
CA TRP A 48 -0.27 0.93 -11.07
C TRP A 48 -0.98 0.03 -12.07
N ASP A 49 -0.25 -0.89 -12.70
CA ASP A 49 -0.85 -1.84 -13.65
C ASP A 49 -1.79 -2.82 -12.94
N VAL A 50 -1.41 -3.32 -11.76
CA VAL A 50 -2.29 -4.17 -10.93
C VAL A 50 -3.56 -3.41 -10.53
N LEU A 51 -3.42 -2.19 -10.03
CA LEU A 51 -4.54 -1.38 -9.54
C LEU A 51 -5.48 -0.96 -10.69
N ARG A 52 -4.96 -0.61 -11.87
CA ARG A 52 -5.79 -0.41 -13.07
C ARG A 52 -6.54 -1.69 -13.45
N LYS A 53 -5.89 -2.84 -13.42
CA LYS A 53 -6.53 -4.13 -13.72
C LYS A 53 -7.67 -4.46 -12.76
N VAL A 54 -7.56 -3.99 -11.50
CA VAL A 54 -8.63 -4.12 -10.51
C VAL A 54 -9.80 -3.19 -10.83
N PHE A 55 -9.55 -1.90 -10.99
CA PHE A 55 -10.59 -0.87 -10.98
C PHE A 55 -11.19 -0.57 -12.36
N GLU A 56 -10.38 -0.44 -13.41
CA GLU A 56 -10.84 0.05 -14.71
C GLU A 56 -11.85 -0.89 -15.41
N PRO A 57 -11.68 -2.23 -15.37
CA PRO A 57 -12.69 -3.13 -15.93
C PRO A 57 -14.05 -3.09 -15.19
N ALA A 58 -14.06 -2.57 -13.96
CA ALA A 58 -15.30 -2.33 -13.20
C ALA A 58 -15.89 -0.93 -13.47
N GLY A 59 -15.34 -0.16 -14.42
CA GLY A 59 -15.81 1.17 -14.77
C GLY A 59 -15.33 2.29 -13.84
N VAL A 60 -14.31 2.02 -13.01
CA VAL A 60 -13.73 2.99 -12.06
C VAL A 60 -12.40 3.48 -12.60
N LYS A 61 -12.31 4.75 -12.98
CA LYS A 61 -11.08 5.38 -13.46
C LYS A 61 -10.06 5.51 -12.33
N VAL A 62 -8.83 5.08 -12.56
CA VAL A 62 -7.71 5.30 -11.62
C VAL A 62 -7.11 6.69 -11.86
N VAL A 63 -7.13 7.53 -10.84
CA VAL A 63 -6.46 8.84 -10.78
C VAL A 63 -5.27 8.71 -9.85
N ILE A 64 -4.10 9.08 -10.32
CA ILE A 64 -2.82 8.87 -9.63
C ILE A 64 -2.25 10.20 -9.18
N GLN A 65 -1.69 10.23 -7.96
CA GLN A 65 -0.91 11.34 -7.45
C GLN A 65 0.36 10.82 -6.76
N SER A 66 1.51 11.43 -7.06
CA SER A 66 2.75 11.18 -6.33
C SER A 66 2.94 12.18 -5.20
N ALA A 67 3.32 11.68 -4.03
CA ALA A 67 3.66 12.48 -2.85
C ALA A 67 4.56 11.65 -1.92
N PRO A 68 5.45 12.26 -1.12
CA PRO A 68 6.19 11.52 -0.09
C PRO A 68 5.24 10.70 0.80
N TYR A 69 5.66 9.53 1.25
CA TYR A 69 4.81 8.54 1.94
C TYR A 69 3.99 9.14 3.09
N SER A 70 4.63 9.84 4.02
CA SER A 70 3.94 10.48 5.14
C SER A 70 2.91 11.55 4.70
N ARG A 71 3.14 12.21 3.55
CA ARG A 71 2.18 13.15 2.96
C ARG A 71 1.00 12.40 2.32
N ALA A 72 1.25 11.25 1.68
CA ALA A 72 0.20 10.41 1.11
C ALA A 72 -0.79 9.97 2.20
N ILE A 73 -0.29 9.48 3.34
CA ILE A 73 -1.10 9.17 4.53
C ILE A 73 -1.94 10.39 4.95
N GLY A 74 -1.31 11.57 5.04
CA GLY A 74 -2.00 12.81 5.43
C GLY A 74 -3.12 13.23 4.47
N LEU A 75 -2.95 13.05 3.15
CA LEU A 75 -3.97 13.33 2.13
C LEU A 75 -5.20 12.43 2.31
N VAL A 76 -4.99 11.13 2.53
CA VAL A 76 -6.09 10.18 2.76
C VAL A 76 -6.82 10.46 4.07
N LYS A 77 -6.10 10.76 5.15
CA LYS A 77 -6.71 11.11 6.45
C LYS A 77 -7.60 12.35 6.39
N ARG A 78 -7.31 13.31 5.51
CA ARG A 78 -8.13 14.51 5.31
C ARG A 78 -9.23 14.33 4.26
N GLY A 79 -9.34 13.14 3.64
CA GLY A 79 -10.31 12.86 2.58
C GLY A 79 -9.97 13.54 1.24
N GLU A 80 -8.72 13.96 1.04
CA GLU A 80 -8.24 14.56 -0.22
C GLU A 80 -7.84 13.49 -1.26
N ALA A 81 -7.69 12.24 -0.84
CA ALA A 81 -7.52 11.06 -1.66
C ALA A 81 -8.31 9.88 -1.08
N ASP A 82 -8.67 8.90 -1.90
CA ASP A 82 -9.46 7.74 -1.48
C ASP A 82 -8.61 6.69 -0.77
N ALA A 83 -7.36 6.47 -1.23
CA ALA A 83 -6.44 5.54 -0.59
C ALA A 83 -4.97 5.89 -0.90
N TRP A 84 -4.05 5.47 0.00
CA TRP A 84 -2.63 5.43 -0.36
C TRP A 84 -2.19 3.99 -0.66
N VAL A 85 -1.14 3.88 -1.47
CA VAL A 85 -0.57 2.63 -1.97
C VAL A 85 0.64 2.25 -1.13
N GLY A 86 0.83 0.95 -0.89
CA GLY A 86 2.02 0.41 -0.24
C GLY A 86 1.97 0.43 1.28
N SER A 87 0.77 0.45 1.87
CA SER A 87 0.59 0.30 3.31
C SER A 87 0.76 -1.15 3.75
N TYR A 88 1.28 -1.36 4.94
CA TYR A 88 1.11 -2.63 5.63
C TYR A 88 -0.25 -2.69 6.32
N LYS A 89 -0.73 -3.89 6.62
CA LYS A 89 -2.05 -4.06 7.24
C LYS A 89 -2.05 -3.44 8.64
N GLU A 90 -3.11 -2.68 8.94
CA GLU A 90 -3.29 -2.05 10.26
C GLU A 90 -2.19 -1.04 10.63
N GLU A 91 -1.43 -0.53 9.64
CA GLU A 91 -0.45 0.54 9.86
C GLU A 91 -1.09 1.79 10.50
N ASN A 92 -2.37 1.98 10.27
CA ASN A 92 -3.12 3.10 10.82
C ASN A 92 -4.57 2.70 11.16
N ASP A 93 -4.95 2.79 12.44
CA ASP A 93 -6.27 2.40 12.95
C ASP A 93 -7.44 3.22 12.36
N ASP A 94 -7.17 4.43 11.87
CA ASP A 94 -8.19 5.33 11.33
C ASP A 94 -8.56 5.03 9.87
N ASN A 95 -7.96 4.01 9.25
CA ASN A 95 -8.18 3.67 7.86
C ASN A 95 -8.91 2.34 7.68
N LEU A 96 -9.45 2.12 6.47
CA LEU A 96 -10.05 0.85 6.07
C LEU A 96 -9.03 0.06 5.26
N TYR A 97 -8.88 -1.20 5.59
CA TYR A 97 -8.01 -2.12 4.85
C TYR A 97 -8.84 -3.19 4.16
N PRO A 98 -8.55 -3.48 2.87
CA PRO A 98 -9.14 -4.62 2.21
C PRO A 98 -8.62 -5.92 2.80
N ARG A 99 -9.31 -7.01 2.56
CA ARG A 99 -8.88 -8.36 2.96
C ARG A 99 -7.78 -8.93 2.06
N TRP A 100 -7.70 -8.46 0.81
CA TRP A 100 -6.67 -8.85 -0.12
C TRP A 100 -5.54 -7.82 -0.17
N HIS A 101 -4.31 -8.28 -0.03
CA HIS A 101 -3.14 -7.50 -0.46
C HIS A 101 -3.07 -7.47 -1.99
N PHE A 102 -2.39 -6.49 -2.57
CA PHE A 102 -2.20 -6.44 -4.02
C PHE A 102 -0.81 -6.88 -4.45
N ASP A 103 0.15 -6.91 -3.52
CA ASP A 103 1.53 -7.33 -3.72
C ASP A 103 2.17 -7.77 -2.40
N MET A 104 3.44 -8.17 -2.45
CA MET A 104 4.27 -8.59 -1.32
C MET A 104 5.58 -7.84 -1.35
N ASP A 105 5.91 -7.18 -0.25
CA ASP A 105 7.18 -6.48 -0.10
C ASP A 105 8.24 -7.45 0.41
N HIS A 106 9.34 -7.57 -0.33
CA HIS A 106 10.48 -8.38 0.05
C HIS A 106 11.49 -7.51 0.79
N ILE A 107 11.52 -7.62 2.12
CA ILE A 107 12.31 -6.77 2.99
C ILE A 107 13.74 -7.31 3.11
N TYR A 108 14.70 -6.45 2.87
CA TYR A 108 16.12 -6.74 2.93
C TYR A 108 16.84 -5.89 3.97
N ALA A 109 17.86 -6.49 4.56
CA ALA A 109 18.84 -5.81 5.39
C ALA A 109 20.12 -5.59 4.56
N LEU A 110 20.53 -4.34 4.33
CA LEU A 110 21.79 -3.96 3.73
C LEU A 110 22.79 -3.62 4.83
N GLY A 111 23.93 -4.26 4.86
CA GLY A 111 25.01 -3.99 5.80
C GLY A 111 26.37 -4.31 5.23
N LEU A 112 27.44 -4.02 5.96
CA LEU A 112 28.79 -4.43 5.58
C LEU A 112 28.87 -5.96 5.52
N ALA A 113 29.54 -6.51 4.51
CA ALA A 113 29.70 -7.95 4.33
C ALA A 113 30.44 -8.63 5.50
N SER A 114 31.21 -7.86 6.28
CA SER A 114 31.90 -8.29 7.50
C SER A 114 30.99 -8.47 8.71
N LYS A 115 29.76 -7.90 8.70
CA LYS A 115 28.79 -8.08 9.77
C LYS A 115 28.18 -9.49 9.72
N PRO A 116 27.67 -10.02 10.84
CA PRO A 116 26.90 -11.28 10.84
C PRO A 116 25.73 -11.23 9.85
N VAL A 117 25.29 -12.38 9.35
CA VAL A 117 24.09 -12.48 8.49
C VAL A 117 22.86 -12.34 9.39
N PRO A 118 22.01 -11.29 9.20
CA PRO A 118 20.78 -11.17 9.97
C PRO A 118 19.74 -12.18 9.48
N THR A 119 18.92 -12.68 10.40
CA THR A 119 17.67 -13.40 10.12
C THR A 119 16.50 -12.60 10.65
N LEU A 120 15.26 -13.01 10.34
CA LEU A 120 14.07 -12.37 10.90
C LEU A 120 14.13 -12.29 12.44
N GLU A 121 14.57 -13.37 13.12
CA GLU A 121 14.62 -13.44 14.58
C GLU A 121 15.77 -12.63 15.19
N SER A 122 16.81 -12.35 14.41
CA SER A 122 18.02 -11.68 14.91
C SER A 122 18.14 -10.22 14.48
N VAL A 123 17.45 -9.79 13.42
CA VAL A 123 17.62 -8.45 12.83
C VAL A 123 17.35 -7.33 13.83
N GLY A 124 16.34 -7.48 14.67
CA GLY A 124 16.00 -6.48 15.70
C GLY A 124 17.04 -6.29 16.81
N LYS A 125 18.04 -7.18 16.90
CA LYS A 125 19.14 -7.05 17.88
C LYS A 125 20.25 -6.09 17.45
N TYR A 126 20.19 -5.63 16.20
CA TYR A 126 21.19 -4.73 15.60
C TYR A 126 20.67 -3.28 15.59
N ARG A 127 21.58 -2.35 15.41
CA ARG A 127 21.28 -0.94 15.17
C ARG A 127 20.78 -0.79 13.73
N LEU A 128 19.51 -0.46 13.58
CA LEU A 128 18.84 -0.40 12.28
C LEU A 128 18.68 1.04 11.79
N ALA A 129 18.50 1.20 10.48
CA ALA A 129 18.06 2.45 9.88
C ALA A 129 17.00 2.17 8.81
N TRP A 130 16.04 3.08 8.65
CA TRP A 130 15.06 3.09 7.55
C TRP A 130 14.56 4.49 7.25
N VAL A 131 13.80 4.66 6.18
CA VAL A 131 13.22 5.94 5.81
C VAL A 131 12.09 6.29 6.80
N ARG A 132 12.04 7.56 7.18
CA ARG A 132 11.02 8.07 8.11
C ARG A 132 9.61 7.76 7.63
N GLY A 133 8.81 7.19 8.53
CA GLY A 133 7.41 6.85 8.30
C GLY A 133 7.18 5.43 7.79
N TYR A 134 8.23 4.63 7.52
CA TYR A 134 8.06 3.23 7.10
C TYR A 134 7.78 2.27 8.27
N ASP A 135 8.14 2.67 9.47
CA ASP A 135 7.84 1.98 10.75
C ASP A 135 8.10 0.47 10.78
N TYR A 136 9.21 0.03 10.20
CA TYR A 136 9.59 -1.39 10.23
C TYR A 136 9.70 -1.96 11.66
N GLY A 137 9.85 -1.11 12.67
CA GLY A 137 9.85 -1.50 14.06
C GLY A 137 8.57 -2.20 14.53
N SER A 138 7.44 -1.90 13.91
CA SER A 138 6.15 -2.54 14.20
C SER A 138 5.97 -3.91 13.53
N TYR A 139 6.78 -4.21 12.51
CA TYR A 139 6.66 -5.43 11.67
C TYR A 139 7.82 -6.41 11.84
N LEU A 140 8.97 -5.92 12.30
CA LEU A 140 10.13 -6.76 12.59
C LEU A 140 10.20 -7.08 14.08
N PRO A 141 10.51 -8.33 14.47
CA PRO A 141 10.53 -8.71 15.88
C PRO A 141 11.73 -8.12 16.61
N ASN A 142 11.51 -7.79 17.90
CA ASN A 142 12.55 -7.44 18.85
C ASN A 142 13.42 -6.24 18.43
N VAL A 143 12.88 -5.26 17.72
CA VAL A 143 13.60 -4.04 17.37
C VAL A 143 13.75 -3.16 18.61
N HIS A 144 15.00 -2.85 18.98
CA HIS A 144 15.33 -2.05 20.17
C HIS A 144 16.03 -0.74 19.84
N GLU A 145 16.81 -0.70 18.76
CA GLU A 145 17.59 0.48 18.39
C GLU A 145 17.46 0.74 16.88
N PHE A 146 16.91 1.90 16.53
CA PHE A 146 16.79 2.29 15.13
C PHE A 146 16.96 3.80 14.94
N ARG A 147 17.21 4.19 13.69
CA ARG A 147 17.29 5.58 13.24
C ARG A 147 16.45 5.78 11.99
N GLU A 148 15.61 6.78 12.01
CA GLU A 148 14.91 7.23 10.82
C GLU A 148 15.75 8.24 10.05
N VAL A 149 15.85 8.03 8.73
CA VAL A 149 16.50 8.97 7.80
C VAL A 149 15.43 9.61 6.91
N GLN A 150 15.67 10.84 6.49
CA GLN A 150 14.75 11.50 5.56
C GLN A 150 15.01 11.13 4.10
N ARG A 151 16.24 10.72 3.80
CA ARG A 151 16.70 10.40 2.45
C ARG A 151 17.72 9.27 2.48
N ARG A 152 17.80 8.51 1.40
CA ARG A 152 18.64 7.31 1.27
C ARG A 152 20.12 7.62 1.06
N GLU A 153 20.48 8.83 0.59
CA GLU A 153 21.88 9.20 0.28
C GLU A 153 22.83 9.14 1.48
N GLY A 154 22.29 9.21 2.69
CA GLY A 154 23.11 9.12 3.93
C GLY A 154 23.38 7.70 4.41
N ILE A 155 22.77 6.68 3.81
CA ILE A 155 22.81 5.29 4.34
C ILE A 155 24.20 4.66 4.21
N LEU A 156 24.85 4.72 3.06
CA LEU A 156 26.17 4.12 2.87
C LEU A 156 27.21 4.67 3.86
N PRO A 157 27.34 6.01 4.03
CA PRO A 157 28.23 6.56 5.07
C PRO A 157 27.85 6.11 6.49
N MET A 158 26.56 5.92 6.82
CA MET A 158 26.17 5.43 8.14
C MET A 158 26.63 3.99 8.38
N LEU A 159 26.53 3.13 7.37
CA LEU A 159 27.03 1.75 7.43
C LEU A 159 28.56 1.70 7.50
N GLU A 160 29.26 2.48 6.66
CA GLU A 160 30.73 2.50 6.60
C GLU A 160 31.39 3.03 7.88
N HIS A 161 30.74 4.01 8.54
CA HIS A 161 31.23 4.60 9.79
C HIS A 161 30.64 3.94 11.05
N ASP A 162 30.09 2.75 10.92
CA ASP A 162 29.53 1.96 12.03
C ASP A 162 28.51 2.73 12.90
N ARG A 163 27.72 3.61 12.27
CA ARG A 163 26.65 4.36 12.96
C ARG A 163 25.37 3.52 13.09
N VAL A 164 25.14 2.61 12.15
CA VAL A 164 24.12 1.56 12.15
C VAL A 164 24.72 0.28 11.59
N ASP A 165 24.11 -0.84 11.92
CA ASP A 165 24.58 -2.15 11.44
C ASP A 165 23.90 -2.54 10.13
N PHE A 166 22.59 -2.24 10.00
CA PHE A 166 21.82 -2.53 8.81
C PHE A 166 20.84 -1.41 8.44
N TYR A 167 20.70 -1.18 7.16
CA TYR A 167 19.60 -0.45 6.56
C TYR A 167 18.52 -1.46 6.13
N ILE A 168 17.28 -1.17 6.50
CA ILE A 168 16.09 -2.01 6.21
C ILE A 168 15.24 -1.28 5.20
N ASP A 169 14.98 -1.94 4.06
CA ASP A 169 14.05 -1.44 3.04
C ASP A 169 13.65 -2.59 2.10
N ALA A 170 12.72 -2.31 1.19
CA ALA A 170 12.38 -3.21 0.10
C ALA A 170 13.58 -3.46 -0.84
N LEU A 171 13.54 -4.55 -1.58
CA LEU A 171 14.64 -4.97 -2.46
C LEU A 171 15.09 -3.87 -3.43
N THR A 172 14.12 -3.21 -4.09
CA THR A 172 14.39 -2.17 -5.10
C THR A 172 15.16 -0.99 -4.49
N GLU A 173 14.74 -0.54 -3.30
CA GLU A 173 15.35 0.58 -2.58
C GLU A 173 16.73 0.19 -2.03
N VAL A 174 16.90 -1.03 -1.55
CA VAL A 174 18.21 -1.57 -1.14
C VAL A 174 19.16 -1.63 -2.34
N ASP A 175 18.70 -2.08 -3.50
CA ASP A 175 19.51 -2.11 -4.72
C ASP A 175 19.85 -0.71 -5.23
N TYR A 176 18.91 0.24 -5.12
CA TYR A 176 19.19 1.65 -5.42
C TYR A 176 20.33 2.19 -4.53
N VAL A 177 20.26 1.97 -3.20
CA VAL A 177 21.32 2.39 -2.28
C VAL A 177 22.63 1.68 -2.59
N LEU A 178 22.62 0.38 -2.77
CA LEU A 178 23.82 -0.42 -3.09
C LEU A 178 24.47 0.04 -4.41
N GLY A 179 23.66 0.40 -5.40
CA GLY A 179 24.14 0.93 -6.69
C GLY A 179 24.90 2.26 -6.60
N GLN A 180 24.76 3.00 -5.47
CA GLN A 180 25.54 4.23 -5.22
C GLN A 180 26.89 3.94 -4.56
N ALA A 181 27.16 2.70 -4.15
CA ALA A 181 28.41 2.35 -3.47
C ALA A 181 29.57 2.32 -4.48
N SER A 182 30.71 2.97 -4.11
CA SER A 182 31.96 2.90 -4.88
C SER A 182 32.60 1.49 -4.85
N GLN A 183 32.31 0.71 -3.83
CA GLN A 183 32.78 -0.66 -3.61
C GLN A 183 31.62 -1.54 -3.16
N PRO A 184 30.68 -1.92 -4.06
CA PRO A 184 29.47 -2.65 -3.68
C PRO A 184 29.77 -4.02 -3.08
N GLU A 185 30.90 -4.65 -3.40
CA GLU A 185 31.36 -5.91 -2.83
C GLU A 185 31.64 -5.86 -1.32
N ARG A 186 31.80 -4.68 -0.74
CA ARG A 186 31.94 -4.50 0.71
C ARG A 186 30.62 -4.64 1.45
N PHE A 187 29.51 -4.63 0.75
CA PHE A 187 28.18 -4.72 1.32
C PHE A 187 27.53 -6.05 0.98
N ARG A 188 26.57 -6.42 1.80
CA ARG A 188 25.70 -7.58 1.57
C ARG A 188 24.26 -7.20 1.85
N ARG A 189 23.39 -7.53 0.90
CA ARG A 189 21.96 -7.52 1.13
C ARG A 189 21.52 -8.91 1.56
N THR A 190 20.65 -8.98 2.57
CA THR A 190 20.12 -10.25 3.11
C THR A 190 18.61 -10.12 3.20
N HIS A 191 17.87 -11.02 2.58
CA HIS A 191 16.42 -11.11 2.75
C HIS A 191 16.08 -11.46 4.20
N VAL A 192 15.16 -10.72 4.82
CA VAL A 192 14.80 -10.90 6.24
C VAL A 192 13.32 -11.13 6.47
N ALA A 193 12.42 -10.59 5.63
CA ALA A 193 10.98 -10.74 5.80
C ALA A 193 10.23 -10.57 4.49
N GLU A 194 8.97 -11.00 4.48
CA GLU A 194 7.97 -10.68 3.45
C GLU A 194 6.77 -10.03 4.14
N LEU A 195 6.35 -8.86 3.65
CA LEU A 195 5.25 -8.09 4.21
C LEU A 195 4.20 -7.83 3.13
N PRO A 196 2.93 -8.28 3.31
CA PRO A 196 1.87 -8.02 2.34
C PRO A 196 1.58 -6.53 2.20
N LEU A 197 1.45 -6.04 0.96
CA LEU A 197 1.17 -4.65 0.62
C LEU A 197 -0.31 -4.42 0.33
N TYR A 198 -0.87 -3.43 1.00
CA TYR A 198 -2.29 -3.07 0.92
C TYR A 198 -2.50 -1.65 0.37
N LEU A 199 -3.72 -1.40 -0.08
CA LEU A 199 -4.28 -0.06 -0.12
C LEU A 199 -4.83 0.27 1.27
N ALA A 200 -4.53 1.45 1.78
CA ALA A 200 -5.17 1.95 2.98
C ALA A 200 -6.18 3.05 2.61
N PHE A 201 -7.46 2.72 2.70
CA PHE A 201 -8.56 3.58 2.28
C PHE A 201 -8.96 4.57 3.36
N ALA A 202 -9.45 5.74 2.95
CA ALA A 202 -10.10 6.68 3.84
C ALA A 202 -11.35 6.05 4.50
N ARG A 203 -11.69 6.50 5.71
CA ARG A 203 -12.87 5.99 6.43
C ARG A 203 -14.11 6.84 6.10
N ASN A 204 -14.65 6.64 4.90
CA ASN A 204 -15.91 7.22 4.44
C ASN A 204 -16.65 6.23 3.52
N ASP A 205 -17.91 6.51 3.20
CA ASP A 205 -18.78 5.61 2.43
C ASP A 205 -18.26 5.38 1.01
N GLN A 206 -17.73 6.41 0.35
CA GLN A 206 -17.14 6.31 -0.98
C GLN A 206 -15.93 5.36 -0.97
N ALA A 207 -14.99 5.58 -0.07
CA ALA A 207 -13.79 4.76 0.04
C ALA A 207 -14.12 3.31 0.49
N LYS A 208 -15.17 3.14 1.32
CA LYS A 208 -15.67 1.81 1.68
C LYS A 208 -16.19 1.05 0.46
N ALA A 209 -16.98 1.69 -0.42
CA ALA A 209 -17.47 1.06 -1.63
C ALA A 209 -16.32 0.66 -2.58
N LEU A 210 -15.26 1.48 -2.67
CA LEU A 210 -14.05 1.17 -3.43
C LEU A 210 -13.25 0.02 -2.82
N CYS A 211 -13.14 -0.05 -1.49
CA CYS A 211 -12.50 -1.14 -0.77
C CYS A 211 -13.23 -2.48 -0.98
N ASP A 212 -14.56 -2.48 -0.89
CA ASP A 212 -15.39 -3.67 -1.13
C ASP A 212 -15.27 -4.15 -2.61
N LEU A 213 -15.24 -3.20 -3.56
CA LEU A 213 -14.98 -3.51 -4.97
C LEU A 213 -13.60 -4.10 -5.18
N PHE A 214 -12.56 -3.51 -4.56
CA PHE A 214 -11.19 -4.00 -4.62
C PHE A 214 -11.11 -5.46 -4.17
N ASP A 215 -11.66 -5.79 -3.01
CA ASP A 215 -11.68 -7.15 -2.48
C ASP A 215 -12.35 -8.16 -3.42
N LYS A 216 -13.51 -7.78 -3.98
CA LYS A 216 -14.21 -8.61 -4.95
C LYS A 216 -13.37 -8.88 -6.20
N ARG A 217 -12.78 -7.82 -6.76
CA ARG A 217 -11.99 -7.91 -7.99
C ARG A 217 -10.67 -8.68 -7.75
N MET A 218 -10.00 -8.45 -6.63
CA MET A 218 -8.79 -9.20 -6.28
C MET A 218 -9.07 -10.69 -6.14
N ALA A 219 -10.16 -11.08 -5.49
CA ALA A 219 -10.56 -12.49 -5.40
C ALA A 219 -10.75 -13.16 -6.77
N GLU A 220 -11.33 -12.43 -7.75
CA GLU A 220 -11.51 -12.89 -9.12
C GLU A 220 -10.16 -13.02 -9.85
N LEU A 221 -9.32 -11.99 -9.78
CA LEU A 221 -8.03 -11.89 -10.48
C LEU A 221 -6.99 -12.89 -9.96
N VAL A 222 -6.95 -13.11 -8.65
CA VAL A 222 -6.07 -14.11 -8.03
C VAL A 222 -6.50 -15.51 -8.47
N ARG A 223 -7.81 -15.82 -8.42
CA ARG A 223 -8.33 -17.13 -8.83
C ARG A 223 -8.09 -17.41 -10.32
N SER A 224 -8.28 -16.42 -11.19
CA SER A 224 -8.05 -16.57 -12.64
C SER A 224 -6.56 -16.57 -13.01
N GLY A 225 -5.69 -16.04 -12.15
CA GLY A 225 -4.26 -15.87 -12.42
C GLY A 225 -3.95 -14.75 -13.43
N GLU A 226 -4.92 -13.89 -13.75
CA GLU A 226 -4.75 -12.82 -14.74
C GLU A 226 -3.68 -11.78 -14.37
N LEU A 227 -3.35 -11.65 -13.10
CA LEU A 227 -2.28 -10.75 -12.64
C LEU A 227 -0.87 -11.24 -13.01
N LYS A 228 -0.66 -12.55 -13.23
CA LYS A 228 0.67 -13.12 -13.52
C LYS A 228 1.38 -12.42 -14.66
N ALA A 229 0.66 -12.09 -15.74
CA ALA A 229 1.24 -11.42 -16.89
C ALA A 229 1.78 -10.02 -16.58
N ILE A 230 1.18 -9.32 -15.59
CA ILE A 230 1.65 -8.02 -15.12
C ILE A 230 2.99 -8.19 -14.42
N PHE A 231 3.06 -9.06 -13.42
CA PHE A 231 4.30 -9.31 -12.66
C PHE A 231 5.43 -9.82 -13.57
N GLN A 232 5.14 -10.72 -14.51
CA GLN A 232 6.12 -11.20 -15.50
C GLN A 232 6.69 -10.07 -16.37
N ARG A 233 5.84 -9.15 -16.85
CA ARG A 233 6.28 -8.00 -17.64
C ARG A 233 7.24 -7.09 -16.89
N TRP A 234 7.00 -6.89 -15.59
CA TRP A 234 7.84 -6.08 -14.71
C TRP A 234 8.99 -6.87 -14.06
N GLN A 235 9.15 -8.17 -14.39
CA GLN A 235 10.15 -9.06 -13.82
C GLN A 235 10.10 -9.12 -12.28
N GLN A 236 8.89 -8.98 -11.72
CA GLN A 236 8.64 -9.07 -10.28
C GLN A 236 8.10 -10.44 -9.90
N PRO A 237 8.40 -10.94 -8.70
CA PRO A 237 7.81 -12.16 -8.17
C PRO A 237 6.29 -12.06 -8.10
N TYR A 238 5.58 -13.12 -8.51
CA TYR A 238 4.12 -13.16 -8.38
C TYR A 238 3.75 -13.54 -6.94
N PRO A 239 3.01 -12.68 -6.19
CA PRO A 239 2.85 -12.85 -4.75
C PRO A 239 1.74 -13.84 -4.35
N PHE A 240 1.03 -14.43 -5.31
CA PHE A 240 -0.12 -15.30 -5.03
C PHE A 240 0.14 -16.74 -5.44
N THR A 241 -0.39 -17.67 -4.65
CA THR A 241 -0.45 -19.10 -4.94
C THR A 241 -1.90 -19.53 -5.18
N PRO A 242 -2.16 -20.75 -5.71
CA PRO A 242 -3.53 -21.26 -5.82
C PRO A 242 -4.30 -21.30 -4.48
N ASP A 243 -3.56 -21.40 -3.37
CA ASP A 243 -4.12 -21.48 -2.01
C ASP A 243 -4.18 -20.12 -1.30
N SER A 244 -3.78 -19.03 -1.97
CA SER A 244 -3.84 -17.68 -1.39
C SER A 244 -5.27 -17.34 -0.96
N LYS A 245 -5.39 -16.78 0.24
CA LYS A 245 -6.66 -16.40 0.86
C LYS A 245 -6.62 -14.93 1.28
N PRO A 246 -7.80 -14.31 1.37
CA PRO A 246 -7.91 -13.00 2.00
C PRO A 246 -7.56 -13.10 3.50
N HIS A 247 -6.94 -12.06 4.04
CA HIS A 247 -6.52 -11.97 5.46
C HIS A 247 -7.43 -11.06 6.27
#